data_4cadc6fe8f40f6609ad47a28db19820e
#
_entry.id   4cadc6fe8f40f6609ad47a28db19820e
#
_cell.length_a   1.000
_cell.length_b   1.000
_cell.length_c   1.000
_cell.angle_alpha   90.00
_cell.angle_beta   90.00
_cell.angle_gamma   90.00
#
_symmetry.space_group_name_H-M   'P 1'
#
loop_
_entity.id
_entity.type
_entity.pdbx_description
1 polymer ?
#
loop_
_entity_poly.entity_id
_entity_poly.type
_entity_poly.pdbx_seq_one_letter_code
_entity_poly.pdbx_strand_id
1 'polypeptide(L)'
;MFQDAKQRSVAIGWWIAAFSAGSAVGPVFGGILLEHYWWGSVFLLALPVMAALVFLGPKLLPEYKDPDARPLDIRSAGLSLLALLAVIFALKDVTQDGFGWVPIAAIVIGLCAGIAFVRRQRRLENPLIDIEMFRMRVFSVALATNVISIFIAIGYFLFVAQYLQLVIGLSPLEAGLWSLPSAAGFIVGSTVAPRFIHRLRPGLVIATCMGIAAVGLGLLARVGVWGDLGVVVVASVLIALALAPVFNLTTDLIVSTAPPEKAGAASGISETGAELGGALGLALLGSLGTAIYRSSLASGLPADVPTDAARAALDTLGGATAAASRLPDEIGETLLASAQAAFTNGLQVTAAVSAVIAIVVAVPAYRSLRRVGPREAHPAGD
;
A
#
# COMPACT_ATOMS: atom_id res chain seq x y z
N MET A 1 17.66 -4.09 24.22
CA MET A 1 18.92 -4.18 23.50
C MET A 1 19.75 -2.89 23.68
N PHE A 2 19.29 -1.72 23.27
CA PHE A 2 19.95 -0.44 23.50
C PHE A 2 19.39 0.24 24.75
N GLN A 3 20.15 0.33 25.83
CA GLN A 3 19.73 1.01 27.06
C GLN A 3 19.97 2.53 26.99
N ASP A 4 20.98 2.95 26.23
CA ASP A 4 21.26 4.35 25.99
C ASP A 4 20.32 4.93 24.90
N ALA A 5 19.66 6.04 25.22
CA ALA A 5 18.74 6.72 24.33
C ALA A 5 19.38 7.18 23.00
N LYS A 6 20.66 7.59 23.05
CA LYS A 6 21.42 8.02 21.88
C LYS A 6 21.73 6.84 20.94
N GLN A 7 22.17 5.70 21.48
CA GLN A 7 22.42 4.49 20.70
C GLN A 7 21.15 3.94 20.09
N ARG A 8 20.03 3.96 20.84
CA ARG A 8 18.71 3.56 20.33
C ARG A 8 18.25 4.44 19.17
N SER A 9 18.40 5.76 19.28
CA SER A 9 18.06 6.70 18.21
C SER A 9 18.89 6.47 16.94
N VAL A 10 20.19 6.20 17.09
CA VAL A 10 21.08 5.86 15.96
C VAL A 10 20.66 4.56 15.30
N ALA A 11 20.35 3.52 16.09
CA ALA A 11 19.89 2.23 15.55
C ALA A 11 18.57 2.35 14.77
N ILE A 12 17.61 3.12 15.28
CA ILE A 12 16.35 3.43 14.58
C ILE A 12 16.64 4.19 13.28
N GLY A 13 17.57 5.17 13.32
CA GLY A 13 17.98 5.90 12.13
C GLY A 13 18.55 5.01 11.05
N TRP A 14 19.41 4.06 11.39
CA TRP A 14 19.93 3.06 10.45
C TRP A 14 18.85 2.14 9.89
N TRP A 15 17.89 1.73 10.72
CA TRP A 15 16.77 0.91 10.28
C TRP A 15 15.90 1.64 9.24
N ILE A 16 15.55 2.90 9.51
CA ILE A 16 14.79 3.74 8.57
C ILE A 16 15.58 3.97 7.28
N ALA A 17 16.88 4.23 7.38
CA ALA A 17 17.75 4.43 6.22
C ALA A 17 17.82 3.17 5.34
N ALA A 18 17.95 2.00 5.94
CA ALA A 18 17.96 0.72 5.23
C ALA A 18 16.63 0.44 4.52
N PHE A 19 15.50 0.69 5.18
CA PHE A 19 14.17 0.57 4.59
C PHE A 19 13.99 1.51 3.39
N SER A 20 14.39 2.78 3.56
CA SER A 20 14.28 3.80 2.50
C SER A 20 15.20 3.48 1.32
N ALA A 21 16.42 3.02 1.59
CA ALA A 21 17.36 2.59 0.55
C ALA A 21 16.80 1.37 -0.22
N GLY A 22 16.26 0.37 0.48
CA GLY A 22 15.63 -0.79 -0.15
C GLY A 22 14.45 -0.42 -1.05
N SER A 23 13.60 0.49 -0.59
CA SER A 23 12.45 0.98 -1.36
C SER A 23 12.86 1.76 -2.62
N ALA A 24 13.94 2.54 -2.55
CA ALA A 24 14.45 3.30 -3.70
C ALA A 24 15.20 2.40 -4.70
N VAL A 25 16.01 1.48 -4.18
CA VAL A 25 16.91 0.64 -4.98
C VAL A 25 16.17 -0.58 -5.56
N GLY A 26 15.15 -1.07 -4.89
CA GLY A 26 14.37 -2.26 -5.28
C GLY A 26 13.88 -2.22 -6.73
N PRO A 27 13.14 -1.20 -7.17
CA PRO A 27 12.65 -1.09 -8.55
C PRO A 27 13.77 -1.05 -9.60
N VAL A 28 14.90 -0.42 -9.29
CA VAL A 28 16.06 -0.34 -10.22
C VAL A 28 16.73 -1.70 -10.38
N PHE A 29 17.03 -2.38 -9.26
CA PHE A 29 17.62 -3.73 -9.31
C PHE A 29 16.65 -4.74 -9.91
N GLY A 30 15.36 -4.65 -9.57
CA GLY A 30 14.31 -5.44 -10.21
C GLY A 30 14.27 -5.20 -11.71
N GLY A 31 14.36 -3.94 -12.15
CA GLY A 31 14.42 -3.55 -13.57
C GLY A 31 15.63 -4.14 -14.29
N ILE A 32 16.84 -4.02 -13.72
CA ILE A 32 18.05 -4.62 -14.28
C ILE A 32 17.91 -6.14 -14.45
N LEU A 33 17.39 -6.82 -13.43
CA LEU A 33 17.21 -8.26 -13.49
C LEU A 33 16.17 -8.69 -14.53
N LEU A 34 15.06 -7.96 -14.66
CA LEU A 34 14.02 -8.25 -15.64
C LEU A 34 14.45 -7.95 -17.08
N GLU A 35 15.38 -7.03 -17.29
CA GLU A 35 15.89 -6.70 -18.60
C GLU A 35 16.91 -7.72 -19.12
N HIS A 36 17.73 -8.30 -18.22
CA HIS A 36 18.83 -9.18 -18.59
C HIS A 36 18.58 -10.66 -18.31
N TYR A 37 17.60 -10.97 -17.45
CA TYR A 37 17.32 -12.33 -16.99
C TYR A 37 15.82 -12.64 -17.06
N TRP A 38 15.45 -13.89 -16.75
CA TRP A 38 14.06 -14.31 -16.68
C TRP A 38 13.33 -13.71 -15.45
N TRP A 39 12.01 -13.60 -15.53
CA TRP A 39 11.18 -12.92 -14.52
C TRP A 39 11.40 -13.38 -13.07
N GLY A 40 11.71 -14.67 -12.86
CA GLY A 40 11.95 -15.21 -11.51
C GLY A 40 13.28 -14.80 -10.88
N SER A 41 14.21 -14.19 -11.65
CA SER A 41 15.49 -13.71 -11.13
C SER A 41 15.32 -12.63 -10.04
N VAL A 42 14.23 -11.87 -10.08
CA VAL A 42 13.92 -10.85 -9.07
C VAL A 42 13.79 -11.47 -7.68
N PHE A 43 13.21 -12.67 -7.58
CA PHE A 43 13.08 -13.37 -6.30
C PHE A 43 14.41 -13.89 -5.77
N LEU A 44 15.38 -14.16 -6.65
CA LEU A 44 16.73 -14.57 -6.24
C LEU A 44 17.50 -13.45 -5.53
N LEU A 45 17.13 -12.19 -5.75
CA LEU A 45 17.71 -11.05 -5.03
C LEU A 45 17.52 -11.14 -3.51
N ALA A 46 16.44 -11.74 -3.06
CA ALA A 46 16.19 -11.93 -1.64
C ALA A 46 17.08 -13.00 -0.99
N LEU A 47 17.56 -14.00 -1.76
CA LEU A 47 18.31 -15.14 -1.22
C LEU A 47 19.60 -14.74 -0.49
N PRO A 48 20.49 -13.88 -1.04
CA PRO A 48 21.71 -13.50 -0.32
C PRO A 48 21.40 -12.73 0.96
N VAL A 49 20.37 -11.89 0.98
CA VAL A 49 19.94 -11.16 2.17
C VAL A 49 19.37 -12.13 3.22
N MET A 50 18.53 -13.07 2.82
CA MET A 50 17.97 -14.08 3.70
C MET A 50 19.06 -15.01 4.23
N ALA A 51 20.01 -15.44 3.40
CA ALA A 51 21.15 -16.22 3.82
C ALA A 51 21.99 -15.45 4.88
N ALA A 52 22.29 -14.19 4.61
CA ALA A 52 22.99 -13.35 5.58
C ALA A 52 22.24 -13.25 6.92
N LEU A 53 20.92 -13.06 6.91
CA LEU A 53 20.10 -13.03 8.12
C LEU A 53 20.10 -14.36 8.88
N VAL A 54 20.02 -15.49 8.19
CA VAL A 54 20.04 -16.83 8.81
C VAL A 54 21.40 -17.12 9.48
N PHE A 55 22.51 -16.76 8.80
CA PHE A 55 23.86 -17.08 9.32
C PHE A 55 24.41 -16.04 10.30
N LEU A 56 24.09 -14.76 10.11
CA LEU A 56 24.59 -13.67 10.95
C LEU A 56 23.62 -13.32 12.09
N GLY A 57 22.30 -13.47 11.87
CA GLY A 57 21.28 -13.13 12.86
C GLY A 57 21.53 -13.76 14.23
N PRO A 58 21.69 -15.09 14.35
CA PRO A 58 21.94 -15.75 15.63
C PRO A 58 23.26 -15.34 16.31
N LYS A 59 24.23 -14.84 15.52
CA LYS A 59 25.53 -14.40 16.03
C LYS A 59 25.56 -12.94 16.50
N LEU A 60 24.76 -12.10 15.83
CA LEU A 60 24.77 -10.65 16.04
C LEU A 60 23.64 -10.17 16.96
N LEU A 61 22.51 -10.89 16.98
CA LEU A 61 21.34 -10.54 17.77
C LEU A 61 21.32 -11.35 19.06
N PRO A 62 21.36 -10.71 20.24
CA PRO A 62 21.19 -11.43 21.51
C PRO A 62 19.77 -11.98 21.60
N GLU A 63 19.64 -13.22 22.05
CA GLU A 63 18.34 -13.80 22.36
C GLU A 63 17.72 -13.04 23.53
N TYR A 64 16.57 -12.44 23.29
CA TYR A 64 15.74 -11.84 24.33
C TYR A 64 14.45 -12.65 24.43
N LYS A 65 14.28 -13.35 25.56
CA LYS A 65 13.03 -14.05 25.87
C LYS A 65 12.35 -13.30 27.01
N ASP A 66 11.10 -12.93 26.79
CA ASP A 66 10.27 -12.44 27.86
C ASP A 66 9.94 -13.62 28.79
N PRO A 67 10.33 -13.57 30.08
CA PRO A 67 10.02 -14.64 31.04
C PRO A 67 8.52 -14.88 31.22
N ASP A 68 7.72 -13.83 31.01
CA ASP A 68 6.26 -13.85 31.14
C ASP A 68 5.55 -14.07 29.80
N ALA A 69 6.31 -14.41 28.74
CA ALA A 69 5.74 -14.69 27.41
C ALA A 69 4.76 -15.85 27.48
N ARG A 70 3.51 -15.57 27.16
CA ARG A 70 2.44 -16.56 27.14
C ARG A 70 2.33 -17.24 25.78
N PRO A 71 1.80 -18.47 25.72
CA PRO A 71 1.62 -19.19 24.47
C PRO A 71 0.67 -18.42 23.54
N LEU A 72 1.03 -18.39 22.26
CA LEU A 72 0.23 -17.74 21.21
C LEU A 72 -1.19 -18.35 21.16
N ASP A 73 -2.22 -17.53 21.17
CA ASP A 73 -3.60 -17.99 20.99
C ASP A 73 -3.87 -18.31 19.51
N ILE A 74 -3.51 -19.54 19.10
CA ILE A 74 -3.66 -20.05 17.73
C ILE A 74 -5.12 -19.98 17.27
N ARG A 75 -6.09 -20.13 18.17
CA ARG A 75 -7.52 -20.05 17.82
C ARG A 75 -7.91 -18.63 17.42
N SER A 76 -7.45 -17.65 18.15
CA SER A 76 -7.67 -16.24 17.78
C SER A 76 -6.96 -15.88 16.47
N ALA A 77 -5.73 -16.34 16.29
CA ALA A 77 -5.00 -16.16 15.04
C ALA A 77 -5.74 -16.80 13.85
N GLY A 78 -6.23 -18.04 14.00
CA GLY A 78 -7.01 -18.72 12.97
C GLY A 78 -8.34 -18.01 12.64
N LEU A 79 -9.05 -17.51 13.66
CA LEU A 79 -10.29 -16.75 13.45
C LEU A 79 -10.05 -15.41 12.73
N SER A 80 -8.97 -14.70 13.06
CA SER A 80 -8.63 -13.43 12.40
C SER A 80 -8.23 -13.64 10.94
N LEU A 81 -7.42 -14.66 10.66
CA LEU A 81 -7.04 -15.04 9.30
C LEU A 81 -8.27 -15.44 8.47
N LEU A 82 -9.13 -16.31 9.03
CA LEU A 82 -10.35 -16.74 8.33
C LEU A 82 -11.26 -15.56 8.02
N ALA A 83 -11.46 -14.65 8.98
CA ALA A 83 -12.28 -13.46 8.80
C ALA A 83 -11.74 -12.58 7.67
N LEU A 84 -10.43 -12.33 7.68
CA LEU A 84 -9.79 -11.46 6.72
C LEU A 84 -9.77 -12.05 5.30
N LEU A 85 -9.31 -13.29 5.19
CA LEU A 85 -9.17 -13.97 3.90
C LEU A 85 -10.53 -14.20 3.24
N ALA A 86 -11.56 -14.56 4.02
CA ALA A 86 -12.90 -14.77 3.49
C ALA A 86 -13.53 -13.47 2.95
N VAL A 87 -13.31 -12.32 3.64
CA VAL A 87 -13.80 -11.01 3.15
C VAL A 87 -13.03 -10.57 1.91
N ILE A 88 -11.69 -10.68 1.89
CA ILE A 88 -10.87 -10.34 0.72
C ILE A 88 -11.25 -11.21 -0.48
N PHE A 89 -11.41 -12.52 -0.27
CA PHE A 89 -11.84 -13.45 -1.31
C PHE A 89 -13.20 -13.05 -1.88
N ALA A 90 -14.18 -12.78 -1.01
CA ALA A 90 -15.52 -12.39 -1.44
C ALA A 90 -15.51 -11.09 -2.27
N LEU A 91 -14.74 -10.08 -1.83
CA LEU A 91 -14.63 -8.81 -2.55
C LEU A 91 -13.99 -9.00 -3.93
N LYS A 92 -12.97 -9.86 -4.02
CA LYS A 92 -12.33 -10.20 -5.28
C LYS A 92 -13.28 -10.97 -6.21
N ASP A 93 -13.97 -11.97 -5.70
CA ASP A 93 -14.90 -12.81 -6.46
C ASP A 93 -16.07 -12.00 -7.03
N VAL A 94 -16.69 -11.12 -6.21
CA VAL A 94 -17.73 -10.19 -6.67
C VAL A 94 -17.28 -9.33 -7.85
N THR A 95 -16.03 -8.89 -7.85
CA THR A 95 -15.52 -8.02 -8.91
C THR A 95 -15.11 -8.76 -10.18
N GLN A 96 -14.82 -10.06 -10.11
CA GLN A 96 -14.45 -10.89 -11.25
C GLN A 96 -15.66 -11.57 -11.88
N ASP A 97 -16.49 -12.23 -11.08
CA ASP A 97 -17.57 -13.11 -11.52
C ASP A 97 -18.97 -12.57 -11.18
N GLY A 98 -19.03 -11.41 -10.51
CA GLY A 98 -20.28 -10.77 -10.12
C GLY A 98 -20.87 -11.31 -8.81
N PHE A 99 -22.12 -10.89 -8.53
CA PHE A 99 -22.82 -11.34 -7.34
C PHE A 99 -23.32 -12.78 -7.51
N GLY A 100 -22.73 -13.72 -6.77
CA GLY A 100 -23.10 -15.12 -6.71
C GLY A 100 -23.28 -15.63 -5.29
N TRP A 101 -23.63 -16.90 -5.11
CA TRP A 101 -23.76 -17.52 -3.78
C TRP A 101 -22.40 -17.70 -3.09
N VAL A 102 -21.31 -17.87 -3.84
CA VAL A 102 -19.95 -18.09 -3.33
C VAL A 102 -19.43 -16.86 -2.56
N PRO A 103 -19.41 -15.62 -3.14
CA PRO A 103 -18.97 -14.44 -2.40
C PRO A 103 -19.90 -14.12 -1.22
N ILE A 104 -21.21 -14.37 -1.32
CA ILE A 104 -22.15 -14.17 -0.20
C ILE A 104 -21.80 -15.12 0.93
N ALA A 105 -21.57 -16.39 0.65
CA ALA A 105 -21.16 -17.37 1.66
C ALA A 105 -19.81 -16.98 2.30
N ALA A 106 -18.85 -16.52 1.52
CA ALA A 106 -17.56 -16.07 2.02
C ALA A 106 -17.70 -14.83 2.92
N ILE A 107 -18.55 -13.86 2.58
CA ILE A 107 -18.84 -12.71 3.44
C ILE A 107 -19.45 -13.17 4.77
N VAL A 108 -20.42 -14.07 4.73
CA VAL A 108 -21.06 -14.61 5.94
C VAL A 108 -20.05 -15.33 6.82
N ILE A 109 -19.21 -16.19 6.25
CA ILE A 109 -18.15 -16.90 6.98
C ILE A 109 -17.17 -15.88 7.59
N GLY A 110 -16.71 -14.90 6.82
CA GLY A 110 -15.81 -13.86 7.28
C GLY A 110 -16.38 -13.03 8.43
N LEU A 111 -17.65 -12.61 8.33
CA LEU A 111 -18.34 -11.87 9.38
C LEU A 111 -18.54 -12.73 10.63
N CYS A 112 -18.95 -13.99 10.49
CA CYS A 112 -19.11 -14.91 11.62
C CYS A 112 -17.77 -15.15 12.34
N ALA A 113 -16.70 -15.38 11.59
CA ALA A 113 -15.35 -15.54 12.13
C ALA A 113 -14.87 -14.26 12.83
N GLY A 114 -15.12 -13.07 12.25
CA GLY A 114 -14.79 -11.78 12.84
C GLY A 114 -15.56 -11.51 14.14
N ILE A 115 -16.86 -11.80 14.15
CA ILE A 115 -17.67 -11.68 15.37
C ILE A 115 -17.17 -12.65 16.44
N ALA A 116 -16.88 -13.91 16.08
CA ALA A 116 -16.32 -14.91 16.99
C ALA A 116 -14.96 -14.45 17.54
N PHE A 117 -14.09 -13.91 16.70
CA PHE A 117 -12.82 -13.33 17.10
C PHE A 117 -13.00 -12.20 18.12
N VAL A 118 -13.81 -11.18 17.80
CA VAL A 118 -14.06 -10.04 18.70
C VAL A 118 -14.67 -10.49 20.03
N ARG A 119 -15.65 -11.42 20.01
CA ARG A 119 -16.25 -11.97 21.23
C ARG A 119 -15.21 -12.72 22.07
N ARG A 120 -14.31 -13.45 21.41
CA ARG A 120 -13.23 -14.16 22.10
C ARG A 120 -12.23 -13.19 22.72
N GLN A 121 -11.78 -12.14 21.98
CA GLN A 121 -10.85 -11.14 22.50
C GLN A 121 -11.40 -10.43 23.76
N ARG A 122 -12.71 -10.19 23.81
CA ARG A 122 -13.36 -9.58 25.00
C ARG A 122 -13.41 -10.48 26.23
N ARG A 123 -13.22 -11.80 26.07
CA ARG A 123 -13.31 -12.78 27.17
C ARG A 123 -11.95 -13.24 27.67
N LEU A 124 -10.91 -13.00 26.90
CA LEU A 124 -9.55 -13.39 27.26
C LEU A 124 -8.95 -12.37 28.24
N GLU A 125 -8.29 -12.85 29.26
CA GLU A 125 -7.51 -12.01 30.20
C GLU A 125 -6.33 -11.34 29.48
N ASN A 126 -5.77 -12.00 28.44
CA ASN A 126 -4.68 -11.50 27.62
C ASN A 126 -5.07 -11.66 26.16
N PRO A 127 -5.80 -10.70 25.58
CA PRO A 127 -6.21 -10.75 24.19
C PRO A 127 -5.02 -10.47 23.26
N LEU A 128 -5.01 -11.08 22.06
CA LEU A 128 -4.08 -10.74 20.97
C LEU A 128 -4.22 -9.27 20.55
N ILE A 129 -5.47 -8.81 20.52
CA ILE A 129 -5.81 -7.42 20.19
C ILE A 129 -6.65 -6.88 21.34
N ASP A 130 -6.13 -5.85 22.01
CA ASP A 130 -6.87 -5.13 23.02
C ASP A 130 -7.92 -4.22 22.38
N ILE A 131 -9.17 -4.67 22.45
CA ILE A 131 -10.31 -3.95 21.86
C ILE A 131 -10.55 -2.59 22.55
N GLU A 132 -10.08 -2.40 23.78
CA GLU A 132 -10.22 -1.12 24.48
C GLU A 132 -9.41 0.00 23.81
N MET A 133 -8.30 -0.32 23.16
CA MET A 133 -7.54 0.67 22.38
C MET A 133 -8.39 1.33 21.28
N PHE A 134 -9.31 0.59 20.67
CA PHE A 134 -10.21 1.12 19.64
C PHE A 134 -11.29 2.08 20.19
N ARG A 135 -11.47 2.13 21.51
CA ARG A 135 -12.34 3.15 22.15
C ARG A 135 -11.65 4.50 22.25
N MET A 136 -10.33 4.53 22.19
CA MET A 136 -9.56 5.76 22.16
C MET A 136 -9.64 6.39 20.77
N ARG A 137 -10.28 7.56 20.68
CA ARG A 137 -10.55 8.23 19.40
C ARG A 137 -9.29 8.51 18.59
N VAL A 138 -8.21 8.90 19.26
CA VAL A 138 -6.91 9.18 18.61
C VAL A 138 -6.36 7.93 17.96
N PHE A 139 -6.34 6.81 18.69
CA PHE A 139 -5.89 5.51 18.20
C PHE A 139 -6.67 5.07 16.97
N SER A 140 -8.00 5.02 17.06
CA SER A 140 -8.87 4.53 15.97
C SER A 140 -8.79 5.40 14.72
N VAL A 141 -8.74 6.72 14.87
CA VAL A 141 -8.62 7.64 13.72
C VAL A 141 -7.22 7.56 13.10
N ALA A 142 -6.16 7.47 13.91
CA ALA A 142 -4.81 7.28 13.40
C ALA A 142 -4.68 5.95 12.64
N LEU A 143 -5.19 4.85 13.20
CA LEU A 143 -5.19 3.54 12.55
C LEU A 143 -5.98 3.54 11.24
N ALA A 144 -7.20 4.07 11.25
CA ALA A 144 -8.02 4.16 10.03
C ALA A 144 -7.34 5.01 8.95
N THR A 145 -6.71 6.13 9.34
CA THR A 145 -5.97 6.98 8.40
C THR A 145 -4.75 6.25 7.85
N ASN A 146 -4.01 5.50 8.67
CA ASN A 146 -2.87 4.69 8.25
C ASN A 146 -3.30 3.62 7.22
N VAL A 147 -4.30 2.80 7.57
CA VAL A 147 -4.85 1.74 6.70
C VAL A 147 -5.28 2.31 5.35
N ILE A 148 -6.02 3.42 5.33
CA ILE A 148 -6.53 4.01 4.08
C ILE A 148 -5.40 4.66 3.28
N SER A 149 -4.39 5.23 3.93
CA SER A 149 -3.23 5.79 3.23
C SER A 149 -2.43 4.71 2.51
N ILE A 150 -2.25 3.53 3.12
CA ILE A 150 -1.59 2.38 2.49
C ILE A 150 -2.47 1.77 1.40
N PHE A 151 -3.78 1.69 1.62
CA PHE A 151 -4.76 1.32 0.60
C PHE A 151 -4.60 2.15 -0.68
N ILE A 152 -4.52 3.48 -0.56
CA ILE A 152 -4.29 4.39 -1.69
C ILE A 152 -2.90 4.15 -2.29
N ALA A 153 -1.85 4.05 -1.46
CA ALA A 153 -0.48 3.90 -1.93
C ALA A 153 -0.27 2.65 -2.79
N ILE A 154 -0.73 1.50 -2.32
CA ILE A 154 -0.59 0.24 -3.06
C ILE A 154 -1.47 0.22 -4.31
N GLY A 155 -2.69 0.77 -4.21
CA GLY A 155 -3.61 0.86 -5.34
C GLY A 155 -3.03 1.67 -6.50
N TYR A 156 -2.52 2.88 -6.26
CA TYR A 156 -1.97 3.70 -7.34
C TYR A 156 -0.65 3.14 -7.89
N PHE A 157 0.19 2.58 -7.01
CA PHE A 157 1.49 2.02 -7.41
C PHE A 157 1.35 0.91 -8.44
N LEU A 158 0.37 0.02 -8.25
CA LEU A 158 0.06 -1.05 -9.20
C LEU A 158 -0.20 -0.51 -10.61
N PHE A 159 -1.04 0.52 -10.73
CA PHE A 159 -1.42 1.09 -12.02
C PHE A 159 -0.29 1.90 -12.65
N VAL A 160 0.44 2.69 -11.86
CA VAL A 160 1.56 3.50 -12.36
C VAL A 160 2.66 2.61 -12.91
N ALA A 161 3.02 1.52 -12.22
CA ALA A 161 4.06 0.60 -12.69
C ALA A 161 3.70 -0.05 -14.04
N GLN A 162 2.44 -0.46 -14.22
CA GLN A 162 1.95 -1.01 -15.48
C GLN A 162 1.83 0.06 -16.58
N TYR A 163 1.39 1.26 -16.22
CA TYR A 163 1.27 2.38 -17.15
C TYR A 163 2.62 2.76 -17.78
N LEU A 164 3.65 2.88 -16.96
CA LEU A 164 5.01 3.18 -17.43
C LEU A 164 5.53 2.14 -18.43
N GLN A 165 5.28 0.87 -18.18
CA GLN A 165 5.81 -0.23 -19.00
C GLN A 165 4.90 -0.57 -20.20
N LEU A 166 3.59 -0.65 -20.02
CA LEU A 166 2.68 -1.18 -21.05
C LEU A 166 1.98 -0.10 -21.86
N VAL A 167 1.89 1.14 -21.35
CA VAL A 167 1.28 2.27 -22.10
C VAL A 167 2.34 3.18 -22.66
N ILE A 168 3.29 3.65 -21.83
CA ILE A 168 4.40 4.50 -22.30
C ILE A 168 5.45 3.67 -23.06
N GLY A 169 5.56 2.36 -22.78
CA GLY A 169 6.49 1.47 -23.46
C GLY A 169 7.92 1.50 -22.91
N LEU A 170 8.11 1.94 -21.65
CA LEU A 170 9.41 1.95 -21.01
C LEU A 170 9.88 0.53 -20.70
N SER A 171 11.19 0.29 -20.82
CA SER A 171 11.80 -0.95 -20.32
C SER A 171 11.62 -1.06 -18.80
N PRO A 172 11.71 -2.26 -18.22
CA PRO A 172 11.65 -2.43 -16.77
C PRO A 172 12.67 -1.60 -16.00
N LEU A 173 13.88 -1.43 -16.54
CA LEU A 173 14.92 -0.59 -15.97
C LEU A 173 14.56 0.90 -16.05
N GLU A 174 14.11 1.38 -17.21
CA GLU A 174 13.67 2.76 -17.36
C GLU A 174 12.51 3.10 -16.43
N ALA A 175 11.50 2.22 -16.32
CA ALA A 175 10.40 2.38 -15.39
C ALA A 175 10.89 2.44 -13.92
N GLY A 176 11.87 1.62 -13.56
CA GLY A 176 12.57 1.66 -12.28
C GLY A 176 13.29 2.98 -12.03
N LEU A 177 14.03 3.49 -13.01
CA LEU A 177 14.73 4.78 -12.93
C LEU A 177 13.74 5.96 -12.80
N TRP A 178 12.64 5.95 -13.56
CA TRP A 178 11.60 6.97 -13.46
C TRP A 178 10.77 6.90 -12.18
N SER A 179 10.89 5.83 -11.40
CA SER A 179 10.32 5.77 -10.05
C SER A 179 11.22 6.39 -8.97
N LEU A 180 12.53 6.64 -9.23
CA LEU A 180 13.44 7.24 -8.25
C LEU A 180 13.02 8.62 -7.75
N PRO A 181 12.48 9.56 -8.57
CA PRO A 181 11.99 10.83 -8.06
C PRO A 181 10.90 10.67 -6.99
N SER A 182 10.00 9.70 -7.15
CA SER A 182 8.96 9.44 -6.14
C SER A 182 9.56 8.83 -4.85
N ALA A 183 10.54 7.95 -4.97
CA ALA A 183 11.30 7.43 -3.83
C ALA A 183 12.04 8.54 -3.08
N ALA A 184 12.68 9.46 -3.80
CA ALA A 184 13.28 10.66 -3.21
C ALA A 184 12.24 11.54 -2.51
N GLY A 185 11.07 11.73 -3.12
CA GLY A 185 9.92 12.42 -2.50
C GLY A 185 9.49 11.77 -1.18
N PHE A 186 9.41 10.44 -1.14
CA PHE A 186 9.10 9.68 0.08
C PHE A 186 10.15 9.89 1.17
N ILE A 187 11.44 9.80 0.83
CA ILE A 187 12.56 10.03 1.77
C ILE A 187 12.50 11.45 2.32
N VAL A 188 12.34 12.46 1.45
CA VAL A 188 12.22 13.87 1.87
C VAL A 188 11.02 14.06 2.78
N GLY A 189 9.84 13.55 2.41
CA GLY A 189 8.63 13.61 3.22
C GLY A 189 8.83 12.99 4.59
N SER A 190 9.43 11.80 4.63
CA SER A 190 9.71 11.07 5.87
C SER A 190 10.70 11.79 6.81
N THR A 191 11.76 12.39 6.26
CA THR A 191 12.83 13.06 7.04
C THR A 191 12.47 14.47 7.47
N VAL A 192 11.62 15.15 6.68
CA VAL A 192 11.18 16.52 6.98
C VAL A 192 9.98 16.54 7.93
N ALA A 193 9.15 15.50 7.91
CA ALA A 193 7.97 15.38 8.77
C ALA A 193 8.26 15.64 10.25
N PRO A 194 9.27 15.05 10.90
CA PRO A 194 9.54 15.29 12.33
C PRO A 194 9.74 16.75 12.70
N ARG A 195 10.31 17.57 11.78
CA ARG A 195 10.54 19.00 12.03
C ARG A 195 9.23 19.80 12.15
N PHE A 196 8.19 19.41 11.42
CA PHE A 196 6.88 20.04 11.46
C PHE A 196 6.01 19.52 12.59
N ILE A 197 6.17 18.27 13.01
CA ILE A 197 5.40 17.63 14.08
C ILE A 197 5.59 18.35 15.42
N HIS A 198 6.81 18.83 15.69
CA HIS A 198 7.11 19.57 16.93
C HIS A 198 6.50 20.98 16.96
N ARG A 199 6.12 21.55 15.80
CA ARG A 199 5.60 22.91 15.69
C ARG A 199 4.11 22.95 15.36
N LEU A 200 3.60 21.94 14.67
CA LEU A 200 2.22 21.90 14.16
C LEU A 200 1.44 20.75 14.81
N ARG A 201 0.12 20.95 14.92
CA ARG A 201 -0.78 19.90 15.40
C ARG A 201 -0.84 18.73 14.43
N PRO A 202 -0.76 17.47 14.89
CA PRO A 202 -0.76 16.29 14.02
C PRO A 202 -1.94 16.25 13.04
N GLY A 203 -3.14 16.62 13.50
CA GLY A 203 -4.32 16.66 12.65
C GLY A 203 -4.23 17.64 11.47
N LEU A 204 -3.53 18.76 11.63
CA LEU A 204 -3.30 19.71 10.54
C LEU A 204 -2.32 19.16 9.53
N VAL A 205 -1.21 18.59 9.99
CA VAL A 205 -0.18 18.00 9.11
C VAL A 205 -0.78 16.86 8.28
N ILE A 206 -1.48 15.92 8.92
CA ILE A 206 -2.14 14.81 8.22
C ILE A 206 -3.14 15.32 7.17
N ALA A 207 -4.01 16.28 7.54
CA ALA A 207 -5.01 16.80 6.61
C ALA A 207 -4.38 17.53 5.42
N THR A 208 -3.34 18.33 5.65
CA THR A 208 -2.61 19.00 4.57
C THR A 208 -1.91 18.00 3.65
N CYS A 209 -1.24 17.01 4.22
CA CYS A 209 -0.58 15.97 3.45
C CYS A 209 -1.60 15.14 2.64
N MET A 210 -2.74 14.75 3.22
CA MET A 210 -3.79 14.06 2.47
C MET A 210 -4.38 14.94 1.35
N GLY A 211 -4.47 16.25 1.56
CA GLY A 211 -4.84 17.21 0.51
C GLY A 211 -3.82 17.27 -0.62
N ILE A 212 -2.52 17.29 -0.32
CA ILE A 212 -1.45 17.23 -1.33
C ILE A 212 -1.48 15.91 -2.09
N ALA A 213 -1.68 14.79 -1.37
CA ALA A 213 -1.84 13.47 -2.01
C ALA A 213 -3.05 13.45 -2.96
N ALA A 214 -4.18 14.07 -2.56
CA ALA A 214 -5.36 14.20 -3.41
C ALA A 214 -5.09 15.03 -4.67
N VAL A 215 -4.26 16.09 -4.58
CA VAL A 215 -3.82 16.86 -5.77
C VAL A 215 -2.98 15.98 -6.69
N GLY A 216 -2.00 15.24 -6.16
CA GLY A 216 -1.20 14.28 -6.95
C GLY A 216 -2.07 13.22 -7.64
N LEU A 217 -3.03 12.63 -6.92
CA LEU A 217 -4.00 11.68 -7.49
C LEU A 217 -4.91 12.34 -8.54
N GLY A 218 -5.31 13.59 -8.32
CA GLY A 218 -6.05 14.40 -9.31
C GLY A 218 -5.27 14.67 -10.60
N LEU A 219 -3.94 14.82 -10.52
CA LEU A 219 -3.06 14.90 -11.69
C LEU A 219 -3.01 13.56 -12.43
N LEU A 220 -2.89 12.43 -11.72
CA LEU A 220 -2.98 11.10 -12.34
C LEU A 220 -4.32 10.86 -13.05
N ALA A 221 -5.41 11.39 -12.51
CA ALA A 221 -6.72 11.35 -13.18
C ALA A 221 -6.81 12.17 -14.48
N ARG A 222 -5.75 12.92 -14.81
CA ARG A 222 -5.64 13.72 -16.05
C ARG A 222 -4.51 13.27 -16.97
N VAL A 223 -3.88 12.13 -16.68
CA VAL A 223 -2.91 11.49 -17.58
C VAL A 223 -3.53 11.24 -18.95
N GLY A 224 -2.73 11.37 -20.00
CA GLY A 224 -3.24 11.31 -21.39
C GLY A 224 -3.78 12.65 -21.94
N VAL A 225 -4.11 13.62 -21.07
CA VAL A 225 -4.60 14.96 -21.49
C VAL A 225 -3.47 16.00 -21.56
N TRP A 226 -2.51 15.93 -20.64
CA TRP A 226 -1.46 16.95 -20.46
C TRP A 226 -0.01 16.44 -20.68
N GLY A 227 0.15 15.31 -21.35
CA GLY A 227 1.41 14.62 -21.49
C GLY A 227 1.61 13.55 -20.41
N ASP A 228 2.24 12.44 -20.78
CA ASP A 228 2.10 11.23 -19.99
C ASP A 228 3.20 11.09 -18.91
N LEU A 229 4.46 11.02 -19.32
CA LEU A 229 5.55 10.69 -18.37
C LEU A 229 5.77 11.78 -17.32
N GLY A 230 5.82 13.05 -17.72
CA GLY A 230 6.04 14.17 -16.80
C GLY A 230 4.94 14.31 -15.76
N VAL A 231 3.69 14.14 -16.18
CA VAL A 231 2.52 14.19 -15.27
C VAL A 231 2.56 13.03 -14.27
N VAL A 232 2.87 11.82 -14.72
CA VAL A 232 2.98 10.64 -13.84
C VAL A 232 4.08 10.82 -12.81
N VAL A 233 5.26 11.32 -13.22
CA VAL A 233 6.39 11.55 -12.30
C VAL A 233 6.06 12.62 -11.26
N VAL A 234 5.55 13.78 -11.68
CA VAL A 234 5.18 14.86 -10.76
C VAL A 234 4.09 14.41 -9.79
N ALA A 235 3.06 13.75 -10.30
CA ALA A 235 1.98 13.19 -9.48
C ALA A 235 2.51 12.19 -8.45
N SER A 236 3.35 11.25 -8.86
CA SER A 236 3.95 10.24 -7.98
C SER A 236 4.85 10.86 -6.91
N VAL A 237 5.62 11.89 -7.25
CA VAL A 237 6.42 12.65 -6.27
C VAL A 237 5.52 13.32 -5.24
N LEU A 238 4.45 14.00 -5.66
CA LEU A 238 3.52 14.66 -4.74
C LEU A 238 2.83 13.66 -3.81
N ILE A 239 2.40 12.52 -4.34
CA ILE A 239 1.76 11.46 -3.55
C ILE A 239 2.75 10.89 -2.53
N ALA A 240 3.95 10.52 -2.96
CA ALA A 240 4.97 9.94 -2.10
C ALA A 240 5.44 10.91 -1.01
N LEU A 241 5.73 12.17 -1.37
CA LEU A 241 6.10 13.24 -0.45
C LEU A 241 5.04 13.47 0.63
N ALA A 242 3.77 13.38 0.26
CA ALA A 242 2.64 13.61 1.14
C ALA A 242 2.31 12.40 2.02
N LEU A 243 2.33 11.18 1.48
CA LEU A 243 1.97 9.98 2.25
C LEU A 243 3.03 9.59 3.28
N ALA A 244 4.32 9.85 3.04
CA ALA A 244 5.39 9.52 3.98
C ALA A 244 5.20 10.16 5.37
N PRO A 245 4.92 11.48 5.52
CA PRO A 245 4.57 12.09 6.79
C PRO A 245 3.32 11.47 7.44
N VAL A 246 2.33 11.10 6.65
CA VAL A 246 1.10 10.49 7.17
C VAL A 246 1.39 9.14 7.80
N PHE A 247 2.18 8.27 7.14
CA PHE A 247 2.58 6.98 7.70
C PHE A 247 3.35 7.13 9.02
N ASN A 248 4.34 8.01 9.05
CA ASN A 248 5.15 8.23 10.24
C ASN A 248 4.30 8.75 11.41
N LEU A 249 3.48 9.77 11.16
CA LEU A 249 2.62 10.38 12.18
C LEU A 249 1.56 9.44 12.70
N THR A 250 0.89 8.70 11.82
CA THR A 250 -0.17 7.78 12.24
C THR A 250 0.39 6.62 13.04
N THR A 251 1.50 6.02 12.60
CA THR A 251 2.17 4.96 13.35
C THR A 251 2.63 5.44 14.74
N ASP A 252 3.22 6.63 14.79
CA ASP A 252 3.65 7.25 16.02
C ASP A 252 2.47 7.55 16.97
N LEU A 253 1.34 8.06 16.45
CA LEU A 253 0.12 8.28 17.25
C LEU A 253 -0.48 6.98 17.76
N ILE A 254 -0.49 5.91 16.95
CA ILE A 254 -1.00 4.59 17.35
C ILE A 254 -0.18 4.06 18.53
N VAL A 255 1.14 4.04 18.40
CA VAL A 255 2.03 3.47 19.43
C VAL A 255 2.04 4.32 20.69
N SER A 256 2.07 5.64 20.56
CA SER A 256 2.17 6.54 21.72
C SER A 256 0.86 6.76 22.46
N THR A 257 -0.28 6.46 21.86
CA THR A 257 -1.59 6.54 22.53
C THR A 257 -1.84 5.30 23.39
N ALA A 258 -1.18 4.18 23.08
CA ALA A 258 -1.26 2.96 23.86
C ALA A 258 -0.47 3.09 25.18
N PRO A 259 -0.91 2.42 26.25
CA PRO A 259 -0.10 2.27 27.47
C PRO A 259 1.27 1.66 27.15
N PRO A 260 2.34 2.04 27.85
CA PRO A 260 3.70 1.56 27.57
C PRO A 260 3.82 0.03 27.51
N GLU A 261 3.10 -0.67 28.40
CA GLU A 261 3.06 -2.14 28.48
C GLU A 261 2.40 -2.78 27.25
N LYS A 262 1.57 -2.01 26.52
CA LYS A 262 0.83 -2.44 25.33
C LYS A 262 1.39 -1.87 24.03
N ALA A 263 2.52 -1.17 24.07
CA ALA A 263 3.13 -0.54 22.88
C ALA A 263 3.47 -1.56 21.78
N GLY A 264 3.92 -2.76 22.15
CA GLY A 264 4.18 -3.86 21.21
C GLY A 264 2.90 -4.34 20.51
N ALA A 265 1.80 -4.48 21.26
CA ALA A 265 0.50 -4.83 20.69
C ALA A 265 -0.02 -3.73 19.74
N ALA A 266 0.13 -2.45 20.11
CA ALA A 266 -0.24 -1.33 19.27
C ALA A 266 0.56 -1.29 17.96
N SER A 267 1.87 -1.57 18.00
CA SER A 267 2.71 -1.71 16.80
C SER A 267 2.24 -2.87 15.92
N GLY A 268 1.93 -4.04 16.52
CA GLY A 268 1.41 -5.19 15.79
C GLY A 268 0.06 -4.90 15.12
N ILE A 269 -0.83 -4.15 15.78
CA ILE A 269 -2.10 -3.71 15.19
C ILE A 269 -1.85 -2.73 14.03
N SER A 270 -0.91 -1.80 14.18
CA SER A 270 -0.54 -0.86 13.12
C SER A 270 -0.02 -1.58 11.89
N GLU A 271 0.89 -2.55 12.06
CA GLU A 271 1.46 -3.34 10.97
C GLU A 271 0.42 -4.22 10.28
N THR A 272 -0.39 -4.94 11.07
CA THR A 272 -1.51 -5.73 10.52
C THR A 272 -2.51 -4.85 9.76
N GLY A 273 -2.78 -3.65 10.28
CA GLY A 273 -3.62 -2.65 9.61
C GLY A 273 -3.01 -2.20 8.29
N ALA A 274 -1.70 -1.97 8.24
CA ALA A 274 -0.97 -1.60 7.04
C ALA A 274 -1.07 -2.68 5.96
N GLU A 275 -0.80 -3.94 6.31
CA GLU A 275 -0.91 -5.08 5.40
C GLU A 275 -2.35 -5.28 4.90
N LEU A 276 -3.34 -5.12 5.79
CA LEU A 276 -4.75 -5.14 5.40
C LEU A 276 -5.09 -4.01 4.43
N GLY A 277 -4.60 -2.79 4.70
CA GLY A 277 -4.79 -1.65 3.81
C GLY A 277 -4.23 -1.93 2.42
N GLY A 278 -3.01 -2.48 2.34
CA GLY A 278 -2.38 -2.88 1.08
C GLY A 278 -3.17 -3.94 0.32
N ALA A 279 -3.58 -5.02 1.00
CA ALA A 279 -4.37 -6.09 0.41
C ALA A 279 -5.73 -5.60 -0.12
N LEU A 280 -6.43 -4.76 0.66
CA LEU A 280 -7.69 -4.15 0.22
C LEU A 280 -7.49 -3.16 -0.92
N GLY A 281 -6.40 -2.38 -0.91
CA GLY A 281 -6.05 -1.46 -2.00
C GLY A 281 -5.84 -2.21 -3.31
N LEU A 282 -5.04 -3.28 -3.27
CA LEU A 282 -4.83 -4.15 -4.43
C LEU A 282 -6.13 -4.80 -4.91
N ALA A 283 -6.94 -5.34 -3.99
CA ALA A 283 -8.17 -6.04 -4.34
C ALA A 283 -9.24 -5.08 -4.87
N LEU A 284 -9.56 -3.99 -4.18
CA LEU A 284 -10.68 -3.12 -4.53
C LEU A 284 -10.34 -2.13 -5.64
N LEU A 285 -9.22 -1.40 -5.51
CA LEU A 285 -8.81 -0.45 -6.55
C LEU A 285 -8.36 -1.18 -7.80
N GLY A 286 -7.64 -2.31 -7.65
CA GLY A 286 -7.26 -3.17 -8.76
C GLY A 286 -8.47 -3.70 -9.52
N SER A 287 -9.48 -4.21 -8.80
CA SER A 287 -10.73 -4.69 -9.41
C SER A 287 -11.54 -3.59 -10.07
N LEU A 288 -11.62 -2.40 -9.45
CA LEU A 288 -12.28 -1.23 -10.05
C LEU A 288 -11.63 -0.87 -11.39
N GLY A 289 -10.29 -0.73 -11.38
CA GLY A 289 -9.58 -0.38 -12.62
C GLY A 289 -9.69 -1.45 -13.69
N THR A 290 -9.66 -2.74 -13.31
CA THR A 290 -9.87 -3.85 -14.25
C THR A 290 -11.30 -3.86 -14.82
N ALA A 291 -12.30 -3.59 -14.01
CA ALA A 291 -13.69 -3.50 -14.49
C ALA A 291 -13.88 -2.36 -15.49
N ILE A 292 -13.30 -1.17 -15.22
CA ILE A 292 -13.31 -0.04 -16.13
C ILE A 292 -12.53 -0.38 -17.41
N TYR A 293 -11.36 -1.00 -17.29
CA TYR A 293 -10.57 -1.47 -18.43
C TYR A 293 -11.38 -2.38 -19.34
N ARG A 294 -11.97 -3.45 -18.78
CA ARG A 294 -12.79 -4.42 -19.53
C ARG A 294 -13.97 -3.78 -20.22
N SER A 295 -14.71 -2.92 -19.51
CA SER A 295 -15.86 -2.21 -20.05
C SER A 295 -15.47 -1.26 -21.19
N SER A 296 -14.38 -0.49 -21.01
CA SER A 296 -13.89 0.44 -22.02
C SER A 296 -13.37 -0.29 -23.24
N LEU A 297 -12.59 -1.36 -23.08
CA LEU A 297 -12.07 -2.15 -24.19
C LEU A 297 -13.18 -2.88 -24.93
N ALA A 298 -14.17 -3.47 -24.23
CA ALA A 298 -15.28 -4.15 -24.85
C ALA A 298 -16.09 -3.24 -25.79
N SER A 299 -16.23 -1.96 -25.44
CA SER A 299 -16.92 -0.97 -26.28
C SER A 299 -16.09 -0.45 -27.45
N GLY A 300 -14.78 -0.56 -27.39
CA GLY A 300 -13.82 -0.09 -28.42
C GLY A 300 -13.06 -1.21 -29.12
N LEU A 301 -13.48 -2.49 -28.95
CA LEU A 301 -12.79 -3.62 -29.55
C LEU A 301 -13.00 -3.64 -31.06
N PRO A 302 -11.91 -3.68 -31.89
CA PRO A 302 -12.04 -3.76 -33.34
C PRO A 302 -12.72 -5.06 -33.78
N ALA A 303 -13.59 -4.97 -34.78
CA ALA A 303 -14.41 -6.10 -35.25
C ALA A 303 -13.59 -7.24 -35.87
N ASP A 304 -12.40 -6.93 -36.37
CA ASP A 304 -11.53 -7.87 -37.08
C ASP A 304 -10.60 -8.67 -36.14
N VAL A 305 -10.70 -8.44 -34.82
CA VAL A 305 -9.88 -9.15 -33.82
C VAL A 305 -10.42 -10.57 -33.59
N PRO A 306 -9.60 -11.63 -33.74
CA PRO A 306 -10.02 -13.00 -33.46
C PRO A 306 -10.51 -13.16 -32.01
N THR A 307 -11.49 -14.04 -31.80
CA THR A 307 -12.15 -14.22 -30.49
C THR A 307 -11.18 -14.58 -29.36
N ASP A 308 -10.14 -15.39 -29.65
CA ASP A 308 -9.16 -15.78 -28.63
C ASP A 308 -8.25 -14.61 -28.25
N ALA A 309 -7.85 -13.79 -29.23
CA ALA A 309 -7.08 -12.57 -28.99
C ALA A 309 -7.93 -11.53 -28.23
N ALA A 310 -9.20 -11.38 -28.59
CA ALA A 310 -10.15 -10.51 -27.91
C ALA A 310 -10.32 -10.92 -26.43
N ARG A 311 -10.45 -12.22 -26.14
CA ARG A 311 -10.56 -12.74 -24.78
C ARG A 311 -9.30 -12.45 -23.98
N ALA A 312 -8.10 -12.75 -24.51
CA ALA A 312 -6.84 -12.46 -23.85
C ALA A 312 -6.65 -10.95 -23.59
N ALA A 313 -7.07 -10.12 -24.54
CA ALA A 313 -7.02 -8.67 -24.39
C ALA A 313 -7.96 -8.15 -23.29
N LEU A 314 -9.17 -8.67 -23.23
CA LEU A 314 -10.15 -8.30 -22.19
C LEU A 314 -9.71 -8.74 -20.79
N ASP A 315 -8.89 -9.79 -20.67
CA ASP A 315 -8.40 -10.24 -19.37
C ASP A 315 -7.41 -9.25 -18.74
N THR A 316 -6.39 -8.83 -19.50
CA THR A 316 -5.37 -7.89 -19.00
C THR A 316 -4.72 -7.12 -20.15
N LEU A 317 -4.16 -5.94 -19.85
CA LEU A 317 -3.35 -5.18 -20.82
C LEU A 317 -2.12 -5.96 -21.29
N GLY A 318 -1.46 -6.74 -20.40
CA GLY A 318 -0.37 -7.64 -20.80
C GLY A 318 -0.84 -8.73 -21.77
N GLY A 319 -2.05 -9.25 -21.57
CA GLY A 319 -2.71 -10.18 -22.50
C GLY A 319 -2.98 -9.53 -23.86
N ALA A 320 -3.42 -8.26 -23.88
CA ALA A 320 -3.61 -7.49 -25.10
C ALA A 320 -2.28 -7.31 -25.86
N THR A 321 -1.20 -6.95 -25.16
CA THR A 321 0.13 -6.79 -25.73
C THR A 321 0.64 -8.09 -26.35
N ALA A 322 0.48 -9.23 -25.63
CA ALA A 322 0.87 -10.54 -26.12
C ALA A 322 0.00 -11.05 -27.29
N ALA A 323 -1.27 -10.68 -27.33
CA ALA A 323 -2.16 -11.02 -28.43
C ALA A 323 -1.83 -10.15 -29.67
N ALA A 324 -1.63 -8.86 -29.49
CA ALA A 324 -1.30 -7.92 -30.56
C ALA A 324 -0.02 -8.33 -31.34
N SER A 325 1.02 -8.78 -30.60
CA SER A 325 2.28 -9.23 -31.23
C SER A 325 2.14 -10.49 -32.12
N ARG A 326 1.01 -11.17 -32.10
CA ARG A 326 0.72 -12.39 -32.90
C ARG A 326 -0.24 -12.12 -34.05
N LEU A 327 -0.80 -10.92 -34.12
CA LEU A 327 -1.75 -10.50 -35.17
C LEU A 327 -1.00 -9.77 -36.30
N PRO A 328 -1.62 -9.64 -37.48
CA PRO A 328 -1.13 -8.73 -38.53
C PRO A 328 -0.98 -7.31 -37.94
N ASP A 329 0.07 -6.59 -38.37
CA ASP A 329 0.48 -5.32 -37.79
C ASP A 329 -0.66 -4.32 -37.60
N GLU A 330 -1.49 -4.11 -38.63
CA GLU A 330 -2.62 -3.16 -38.60
C GLU A 330 -3.66 -3.51 -37.52
N ILE A 331 -4.03 -4.79 -37.38
CA ILE A 331 -4.99 -5.26 -36.36
C ILE A 331 -4.34 -5.24 -34.98
N GLY A 332 -3.08 -5.63 -34.88
CA GLY A 332 -2.30 -5.66 -33.63
C GLY A 332 -2.12 -4.26 -33.04
N GLU A 333 -1.72 -3.29 -33.86
CA GLU A 333 -1.56 -1.88 -33.42
C GLU A 333 -2.91 -1.28 -32.98
N THR A 334 -3.98 -1.52 -33.73
CA THR A 334 -5.31 -1.01 -33.35
C THR A 334 -5.82 -1.62 -32.05
N LEU A 335 -5.62 -2.93 -31.85
CA LEU A 335 -5.96 -3.61 -30.60
C LEU A 335 -5.17 -3.05 -29.42
N LEU A 336 -3.84 -2.89 -29.60
CA LEU A 336 -2.97 -2.38 -28.54
C LEU A 336 -3.32 -0.93 -28.18
N ALA A 337 -3.54 -0.06 -29.17
CA ALA A 337 -3.95 1.32 -28.92
C ALA A 337 -5.30 1.40 -28.15
N SER A 338 -6.28 0.57 -28.53
CA SER A 338 -7.58 0.49 -27.84
C SER A 338 -7.41 0.00 -26.39
N ALA A 339 -6.55 -1.01 -26.18
CA ALA A 339 -6.27 -1.55 -24.85
C ALA A 339 -5.52 -0.55 -23.97
N GLN A 340 -4.55 0.18 -24.51
CA GLN A 340 -3.82 1.23 -23.79
C GLN A 340 -4.72 2.39 -23.39
N ALA A 341 -5.62 2.81 -24.28
CA ALA A 341 -6.63 3.84 -23.98
C ALA A 341 -7.60 3.38 -22.88
N ALA A 342 -8.06 2.13 -22.94
CA ALA A 342 -8.93 1.54 -21.92
C ALA A 342 -8.24 1.43 -20.55
N PHE A 343 -6.96 1.07 -20.53
CA PHE A 343 -6.17 1.00 -19.30
C PHE A 343 -5.94 2.40 -18.68
N THR A 344 -5.65 3.38 -19.53
CA THR A 344 -5.51 4.78 -19.10
C THR A 344 -6.80 5.29 -18.45
N ASN A 345 -7.97 4.96 -19.01
CA ASN A 345 -9.25 5.27 -18.38
C ASN A 345 -9.41 4.59 -17.01
N GLY A 346 -9.03 3.32 -16.90
CA GLY A 346 -9.01 2.60 -15.62
C GLY A 346 -8.13 3.28 -14.57
N LEU A 347 -6.91 3.68 -14.94
CA LEU A 347 -5.99 4.45 -14.07
C LEU A 347 -6.61 5.79 -13.64
N GLN A 348 -7.18 6.56 -14.59
CA GLN A 348 -7.81 7.86 -14.32
C GLN A 348 -8.95 7.76 -13.29
N VAL A 349 -9.86 6.80 -13.49
CA VAL A 349 -11.00 6.58 -12.58
C VAL A 349 -10.53 6.13 -11.21
N THR A 350 -9.59 5.19 -11.15
CA THR A 350 -9.03 4.69 -9.89
C THR A 350 -8.30 5.80 -9.13
N ALA A 351 -7.55 6.65 -9.82
CA ALA A 351 -6.88 7.81 -9.23
C ALA A 351 -7.89 8.85 -8.72
N ALA A 352 -8.94 9.14 -9.48
CA ALA A 352 -10.01 10.05 -9.06
C ALA A 352 -10.73 9.56 -7.80
N VAL A 353 -11.09 8.27 -7.75
CA VAL A 353 -11.71 7.65 -6.57
C VAL A 353 -10.76 7.74 -5.37
N SER A 354 -9.48 7.43 -5.56
CA SER A 354 -8.46 7.54 -4.50
C SER A 354 -8.29 8.98 -4.01
N ALA A 355 -8.36 9.98 -4.88
CA ALA A 355 -8.33 11.39 -4.51
C ALA A 355 -9.52 11.78 -3.61
N VAL A 356 -10.72 11.31 -3.96
CA VAL A 356 -11.93 11.53 -3.15
C VAL A 356 -11.76 10.86 -1.77
N ILE A 357 -11.29 9.62 -1.73
CA ILE A 357 -11.04 8.90 -0.47
C ILE A 357 -10.04 9.66 0.39
N ALA A 358 -8.95 10.18 -0.18
CA ALA A 358 -7.96 10.98 0.53
C ALA A 358 -8.58 12.22 1.17
N ILE A 359 -9.42 12.96 0.44
CA ILE A 359 -10.13 14.14 0.96
C ILE A 359 -11.11 13.75 2.08
N VAL A 360 -11.89 12.68 1.87
CA VAL A 360 -12.87 12.19 2.85
C VAL A 360 -12.19 11.82 4.17
N VAL A 361 -11.02 11.20 4.13
CA VAL A 361 -10.25 10.81 5.33
C VAL A 361 -9.55 12.00 5.99
N ALA A 362 -9.13 12.99 5.22
CA ALA A 362 -8.52 14.21 5.77
C ALA A 362 -9.41 14.94 6.78
N VAL A 363 -10.73 14.95 6.55
CA VAL A 363 -11.70 15.68 7.40
C VAL A 363 -11.80 15.07 8.82
N PRO A 364 -12.09 13.78 9.02
CA PRO A 364 -12.13 13.18 10.36
C PRO A 364 -10.75 13.18 11.03
N ALA A 365 -9.66 12.97 10.27
CA ALA A 365 -8.31 13.11 10.80
C ALA A 365 -8.06 14.49 11.38
N TYR A 366 -8.36 15.55 10.64
CA TYR A 366 -8.26 16.92 11.13
C TYR A 366 -9.12 17.16 12.39
N ARG A 367 -10.42 16.86 12.31
CA ARG A 367 -11.38 17.13 13.40
C ARG A 367 -11.05 16.39 14.70
N SER A 368 -10.55 15.17 14.59
CA SER A 368 -10.27 14.31 15.73
C SER A 368 -8.90 14.58 16.35
N LEU A 369 -7.90 14.82 15.51
CA LEU A 369 -6.51 14.98 15.94
C LEU A 369 -6.10 16.45 16.19
N ARG A 370 -6.94 17.45 15.85
CA ARG A 370 -6.65 18.87 16.10
C ARG A 370 -6.50 19.23 17.57
N ARG A 371 -7.07 18.43 18.48
CA ARG A 371 -7.00 18.65 19.93
C ARG A 371 -5.75 18.02 20.55
N VAL A 372 -5.04 17.17 19.81
CA VAL A 372 -3.72 16.63 20.19
C VAL A 372 -2.72 17.78 20.02
N GLY A 373 -2.07 18.19 21.11
CA GLY A 373 -1.06 19.26 21.09
C GLY A 373 0.15 18.89 20.22
N PRO A 374 0.95 19.90 19.83
CA PRO A 374 2.26 19.65 19.26
C PRO A 374 3.08 18.83 20.27
N ARG A 375 3.88 17.88 19.82
CA ARG A 375 4.77 17.14 20.70
C ARG A 375 5.90 18.06 21.18
N GLU A 376 6.07 18.17 22.49
CA GLU A 376 7.28 18.74 23.06
C GLU A 376 8.47 17.87 22.60
N ALA A 377 9.46 18.50 22.00
CA ALA A 377 10.73 17.83 21.74
C ALA A 377 11.26 17.37 23.11
N HIS A 378 11.43 16.07 23.29
CA HIS A 378 12.17 15.61 24.47
C HIS A 378 13.53 16.31 24.38
N PRO A 379 13.91 17.13 25.37
CA PRO A 379 15.22 17.74 25.34
C PRO A 379 16.22 16.61 25.20
N ALA A 380 17.04 16.69 24.16
CA ALA A 380 18.22 15.86 24.08
C ALA A 380 18.99 16.14 25.39
N GLY A 381 18.93 15.19 26.32
CA GLY A 381 19.66 15.33 27.57
C GLY A 381 21.13 15.60 27.23
N ASP A 382 21.61 16.68 27.81
CA ASP A 382 23.01 17.11 27.75
C ASP A 382 23.98 16.00 28.18
#